data_d8216ce5972c4ab0a56530b3ef32eeb3
#
_entry.id   d8216ce5972c4ab0a56530b3ef32eeb3
#
_cell.length_a   1.000
_cell.length_b   1.000
_cell.length_c   1.000
_cell.angle_alpha   90.00
_cell.angle_beta   90.00
_cell.angle_gamma   90.00
#
_symmetry.space_group_name_H-M   'P 1'
#
loop_
_entity.id
_entity.type
_entity.pdbx_description
1 polymer ?
#
loop_
_entity_poly.entity_id
_entity_poly.type
_entity_poly.pdbx_seq_one_letter_code
_entity_poly.pdbx_strand_id
1 'polypeptide(L)'
;RIIKACKEMSIGTVAVYSEVDSDSPHVQMADEAVEIGPANPSESYLNFDKIVNAAKDTSSDAIHPGYGFLSENGDFAQYVQESGLIFIGPEPATIKSMGDKAESKQMMIEAKVPTIPGSEGELTGNIDAMAREIGYPLMVKAAAGGGGKGMRVVRHSDDLDSAIEAAKNEARNSFGNDTLIIEKYLDNPRHIEVQILGDKKGNIIHLYERECSIQ
;
A
#
# COMPACT_ATOMS: atom_id res chain seq x y z
N ARG A 1 12.21 -13.33 -7.41
CA ARG A 1 11.37 -13.52 -8.62
C ARG A 1 11.72 -12.51 -9.69
N ILE A 2 11.85 -11.22 -9.37
CA ILE A 2 12.22 -10.14 -10.30
C ILE A 2 13.54 -10.45 -10.99
N ILE A 3 14.61 -10.76 -10.24
CA ILE A 3 15.92 -11.10 -10.77
C ILE A 3 15.87 -12.30 -11.73
N LYS A 4 15.06 -13.33 -11.41
CA LYS A 4 14.87 -14.47 -12.32
C LYS A 4 14.22 -14.06 -13.63
N ALA A 5 13.17 -13.24 -13.59
CA ALA A 5 12.51 -12.75 -14.80
C ALA A 5 13.46 -11.87 -15.62
N CYS A 6 14.25 -11.00 -14.99
CA CYS A 6 15.25 -10.21 -15.67
C CYS A 6 16.30 -11.09 -16.38
N LYS A 7 16.79 -12.15 -15.72
CA LYS A 7 17.73 -13.09 -16.33
C LYS A 7 17.14 -13.83 -17.53
N GLU A 8 15.88 -14.26 -17.44
CA GLU A 8 15.18 -14.88 -18.58
C GLU A 8 15.01 -13.92 -19.77
N MET A 9 14.95 -12.62 -19.49
CA MET A 9 14.84 -11.56 -20.50
C MET A 9 16.20 -10.98 -20.91
N SER A 10 17.31 -11.48 -20.39
CA SER A 10 18.67 -10.95 -20.62
C SER A 10 18.82 -9.48 -20.20
N ILE A 11 18.18 -9.11 -19.08
CA ILE A 11 18.28 -7.79 -18.45
C ILE A 11 19.22 -7.89 -17.26
N GLY A 12 20.25 -7.01 -17.23
CA GLY A 12 21.19 -6.90 -16.10
C GLY A 12 20.49 -6.48 -14.81
N THR A 13 20.98 -6.96 -13.68
CA THR A 13 20.36 -6.75 -12.37
C THR A 13 21.35 -6.26 -11.34
N VAL A 14 20.97 -5.24 -10.58
CA VAL A 14 21.69 -4.75 -9.40
C VAL A 14 20.81 -4.93 -8.17
N ALA A 15 21.31 -5.63 -7.17
CA ALA A 15 20.62 -5.75 -5.87
C ALA A 15 21.16 -4.69 -4.89
N VAL A 16 20.27 -3.98 -4.22
CA VAL A 16 20.64 -3.17 -3.07
C VAL A 16 20.39 -3.95 -1.78
N TYR A 17 21.26 -3.78 -0.77
CA TYR A 17 21.14 -4.51 0.49
C TYR A 17 21.68 -3.69 1.67
N SER A 18 21.12 -3.94 2.86
CA SER A 18 21.71 -3.43 4.10
C SER A 18 22.82 -4.38 4.59
N GLU A 19 23.71 -3.88 5.43
CA GLU A 19 24.86 -4.65 5.97
C GLU A 19 24.50 -6.05 6.48
N VAL A 20 23.31 -6.22 7.10
CA VAL A 20 22.86 -7.49 7.65
C VAL A 20 22.27 -8.44 6.61
N ASP A 21 22.01 -7.96 5.41
CA ASP A 21 21.38 -8.72 4.31
C ASP A 21 22.41 -9.18 3.26
N SER A 22 23.70 -9.00 3.51
CA SER A 22 24.78 -9.31 2.56
C SER A 22 24.74 -10.75 2.02
N ASP A 23 24.32 -11.72 2.85
CA ASP A 23 24.21 -13.13 2.47
C ASP A 23 22.84 -13.52 1.92
N SER A 24 21.95 -12.56 1.72
CA SER A 24 20.58 -12.81 1.25
C SER A 24 20.55 -13.33 -0.18
N PRO A 25 19.59 -14.22 -0.54
CA PRO A 25 19.53 -14.82 -1.88
C PRO A 25 19.45 -13.83 -3.03
N HIS A 26 18.83 -12.66 -2.86
CA HIS A 26 18.75 -11.65 -3.91
C HIS A 26 20.10 -11.03 -4.23
N VAL A 27 20.96 -10.85 -3.22
CA VAL A 27 22.34 -10.35 -3.37
C VAL A 27 23.18 -11.34 -4.18
N GLN A 28 23.09 -12.62 -3.83
CA GLN A 28 23.83 -13.69 -4.51
C GLN A 28 23.33 -13.97 -5.93
N MET A 29 22.08 -13.64 -6.23
CA MET A 29 21.46 -13.91 -7.53
C MET A 29 21.62 -12.78 -8.53
N ALA A 30 21.81 -11.56 -8.10
CA ALA A 30 21.98 -10.40 -8.96
C ALA A 30 23.33 -10.43 -9.68
N ASP A 31 23.47 -9.69 -10.76
CA ASP A 31 24.72 -9.57 -11.50
C ASP A 31 25.71 -8.65 -10.77
N GLU A 32 25.17 -7.62 -10.10
CA GLU A 32 25.89 -6.72 -9.20
C GLU A 32 25.10 -6.52 -7.90
N ALA A 33 25.79 -6.08 -6.84
CA ALA A 33 25.14 -5.77 -5.57
C ALA A 33 25.81 -4.56 -4.89
N VAL A 34 25.00 -3.70 -4.28
CA VAL A 34 25.45 -2.46 -3.64
C VAL A 34 24.92 -2.40 -2.21
N GLU A 35 25.83 -2.25 -1.24
CA GLU A 35 25.46 -1.99 0.14
C GLU A 35 24.98 -0.54 0.28
N ILE A 36 23.79 -0.36 0.84
CA ILE A 36 23.15 0.95 1.00
C ILE A 36 23.06 1.43 2.45
N GLY A 37 23.66 0.70 3.39
CA GLY A 37 23.79 1.16 4.78
C GLY A 37 23.39 0.13 5.82
N PRO A 38 23.19 0.59 7.08
CA PRO A 38 22.95 -0.29 8.23
C PRO A 38 21.57 -0.96 8.18
N ALA A 39 21.33 -1.86 9.11
CA ALA A 39 20.09 -2.63 9.26
C ALA A 39 18.83 -1.78 9.41
N ASN A 40 18.96 -0.54 9.95
CA ASN A 40 17.83 0.36 10.11
C ASN A 40 17.28 0.79 8.74
N PRO A 41 16.01 0.47 8.40
CA PRO A 41 15.43 0.82 7.09
C PRO A 41 15.46 2.32 6.76
N SER A 42 15.33 3.21 7.75
CA SER A 42 15.40 4.67 7.50
C SER A 42 16.76 5.13 7.02
N GLU A 43 17.80 4.36 7.30
CA GLU A 43 19.18 4.64 6.92
C GLU A 43 19.66 3.82 5.70
N SER A 44 18.81 2.95 5.19
CA SER A 44 19.06 2.06 4.05
C SER A 44 17.90 2.04 3.05
N TYR A 45 16.98 1.09 3.17
CA TYR A 45 15.90 0.83 2.20
C TYR A 45 14.84 1.93 2.06
N LEU A 46 14.72 2.85 3.02
CA LEU A 46 13.84 4.01 2.96
C LEU A 46 14.58 5.31 2.60
N ASN A 47 15.89 5.25 2.36
CA ASN A 47 16.70 6.39 1.97
C ASN A 47 16.74 6.53 0.45
N PHE A 48 16.03 7.52 -0.08
CA PHE A 48 15.89 7.78 -1.52
C PHE A 48 17.25 8.01 -2.19
N ASP A 49 18.09 8.84 -1.57
CA ASP A 49 19.39 9.22 -2.13
C ASP A 49 20.30 8.00 -2.29
N LYS A 50 20.36 7.13 -1.29
CA LYS A 50 21.21 5.94 -1.34
C LYS A 50 20.78 4.97 -2.45
N ILE A 51 19.47 4.77 -2.63
CA ILE A 51 18.95 3.89 -3.67
C ILE A 51 19.21 4.48 -5.06
N VAL A 52 18.92 5.78 -5.23
CA VAL A 52 19.12 6.46 -6.51
C VAL A 52 20.61 6.58 -6.86
N ASN A 53 21.48 6.85 -5.87
CA ASN A 53 22.93 6.88 -6.10
C ASN A 53 23.45 5.49 -6.47
N ALA A 54 23.02 4.42 -5.80
CA ALA A 54 23.38 3.06 -6.17
C ALA A 54 23.02 2.75 -7.64
N ALA A 55 21.82 3.19 -8.08
CA ALA A 55 21.41 3.01 -9.48
C ALA A 55 22.29 3.82 -10.46
N LYS A 56 22.63 5.06 -10.12
CA LYS A 56 23.50 5.92 -10.95
C LYS A 56 24.93 5.37 -11.03
N ASP A 57 25.49 4.97 -9.90
CA ASP A 57 26.86 4.45 -9.82
C ASP A 57 27.04 3.15 -10.60
N THR A 58 26.00 2.35 -10.70
CA THR A 58 25.96 1.11 -11.50
C THR A 58 25.44 1.31 -12.92
N SER A 59 25.20 2.55 -13.34
CA SER A 59 24.65 2.88 -14.67
C SER A 59 23.33 2.14 -14.96
N SER A 60 22.49 1.94 -13.96
CA SER A 60 21.18 1.33 -14.13
C SER A 60 20.21 2.30 -14.81
N ASP A 61 19.36 1.79 -15.70
CA ASP A 61 18.35 2.59 -16.42
C ASP A 61 17.05 2.74 -15.60
N ALA A 62 16.77 1.78 -14.72
CA ALA A 62 15.48 1.68 -14.04
C ALA A 62 15.60 1.15 -12.60
N ILE A 63 14.63 1.51 -11.77
CA ILE A 63 14.48 0.98 -10.42
C ILE A 63 13.16 0.24 -10.31
N HIS A 64 13.21 -1.05 -9.93
CA HIS A 64 12.05 -1.83 -9.52
C HIS A 64 11.94 -1.78 -7.99
N PRO A 65 10.88 -1.21 -7.43
CA PRO A 65 10.78 -0.99 -5.97
C PRO A 65 10.54 -2.27 -5.15
N GLY A 66 10.32 -3.40 -5.81
CA GLY A 66 10.03 -4.65 -5.14
C GLY A 66 8.61 -4.69 -4.57
N TYR A 67 8.50 -5.12 -3.31
CA TYR A 67 7.27 -5.22 -2.55
C TYR A 67 7.49 -4.65 -1.14
N GLY A 68 6.52 -3.87 -0.65
CA GLY A 68 6.67 -3.14 0.63
C GLY A 68 7.60 -1.93 0.52
N PHE A 69 8.00 -1.37 1.65
CA PHE A 69 8.86 -0.18 1.74
C PHE A 69 8.43 0.94 0.78
N LEU A 70 9.26 1.23 -0.23
CA LEU A 70 9.04 2.35 -1.16
C LEU A 70 8.15 2.00 -2.36
N SER A 71 7.66 0.75 -2.48
CA SER A 71 6.82 0.33 -3.61
C SER A 71 5.47 1.06 -3.68
N GLU A 72 4.98 1.56 -2.55
CA GLU A 72 3.72 2.31 -2.42
C GLU A 72 3.97 3.80 -2.10
N ASN A 73 5.21 4.27 -2.31
CA ASN A 73 5.60 5.64 -2.02
C ASN A 73 5.65 6.48 -3.31
N GLY A 74 4.63 7.34 -3.50
CA GLY A 74 4.54 8.20 -4.68
C GLY A 74 5.64 9.28 -4.75
N ASP A 75 6.16 9.74 -3.59
CA ASP A 75 7.25 10.72 -3.55
C ASP A 75 8.56 10.08 -4.01
N PHE A 76 8.80 8.82 -3.63
CA PHE A 76 9.94 8.07 -4.14
C PHE A 76 9.86 7.84 -5.65
N ALA A 77 8.69 7.43 -6.16
CA ALA A 77 8.49 7.26 -7.59
C ALA A 77 8.77 8.55 -8.37
N GLN A 78 8.30 9.68 -7.86
CA GLN A 78 8.58 11.00 -8.42
C GLN A 78 10.08 11.33 -8.37
N TYR A 79 10.73 11.10 -7.24
CA TYR A 79 12.16 11.36 -7.07
C TYR A 79 13.04 10.55 -8.03
N VAL A 80 12.67 9.29 -8.28
CA VAL A 80 13.34 8.43 -9.27
C VAL A 80 13.22 9.02 -10.68
N GLN A 81 12.02 9.45 -11.08
CA GLN A 81 11.78 10.06 -12.40
C GLN A 81 12.53 11.40 -12.55
N GLU A 82 12.48 12.27 -11.55
CA GLU A 82 13.22 13.55 -11.53
C GLU A 82 14.75 13.35 -11.55
N SER A 83 15.23 12.19 -11.08
CA SER A 83 16.64 11.79 -11.16
C SER A 83 17.07 11.26 -12.53
N GLY A 84 16.17 11.21 -13.51
CA GLY A 84 16.42 10.72 -14.86
C GLY A 84 16.37 9.21 -15.01
N LEU A 85 15.85 8.48 -14.01
CA LEU A 85 15.69 7.04 -13.99
C LEU A 85 14.24 6.63 -14.26
N ILE A 86 14.04 5.41 -14.73
CA ILE A 86 12.70 4.83 -14.92
C ILE A 86 12.25 4.18 -13.60
N PHE A 87 11.12 4.63 -13.06
CA PHE A 87 10.44 3.90 -12.00
C PHE A 87 9.56 2.80 -12.62
N ILE A 88 9.83 1.54 -12.26
CA ILE A 88 9.03 0.39 -12.75
C ILE A 88 7.81 0.24 -11.84
N GLY A 89 6.72 0.88 -12.21
CA GLY A 89 5.48 0.92 -11.45
C GLY A 89 4.50 1.94 -12.02
N PRO A 90 3.40 2.21 -11.30
CA PRO A 90 2.44 3.24 -11.67
C PRO A 90 3.06 4.65 -11.61
N GLU A 91 2.37 5.62 -12.22
CA GLU A 91 2.75 7.03 -12.09
C GLU A 91 2.64 7.51 -10.63
N PRO A 92 3.51 8.45 -10.21
CA PRO A 92 3.52 8.94 -8.83
C PRO A 92 2.15 9.42 -8.31
N ALA A 93 1.39 10.12 -9.16
CA ALA A 93 0.05 10.59 -8.82
C ALA A 93 -0.92 9.43 -8.57
N THR A 94 -0.83 8.37 -9.37
CA THR A 94 -1.65 7.16 -9.19
C THR A 94 -1.33 6.45 -7.87
N ILE A 95 -0.04 6.35 -7.52
CA ILE A 95 0.37 5.75 -6.24
C ILE A 95 -0.19 6.57 -5.07
N LYS A 96 -0.11 7.90 -5.14
CA LYS A 96 -0.61 8.79 -4.07
C LYS A 96 -2.13 8.68 -3.91
N SER A 97 -2.89 8.80 -4.98
CA SER A 97 -4.37 8.75 -4.92
C SER A 97 -4.90 7.37 -4.53
N MET A 98 -4.26 6.28 -4.96
CA MET A 98 -4.65 4.93 -4.56
C MET A 98 -4.18 4.56 -3.15
N GLY A 99 -3.16 5.25 -2.62
CA GLY A 99 -2.70 5.11 -1.24
C GLY A 99 -3.62 5.79 -0.22
N ASP A 100 -4.38 6.81 -0.61
CA ASP A 100 -5.40 7.43 0.22
C ASP A 100 -6.72 6.64 0.13
N LYS A 101 -7.15 6.05 1.26
CA LYS A 101 -8.34 5.19 1.30
C LYS A 101 -9.64 5.93 1.01
N ALA A 102 -9.73 7.20 1.39
CA ALA A 102 -10.94 8.00 1.18
C ALA A 102 -11.01 8.44 -0.29
N GLU A 103 -9.89 8.95 -0.82
CA GLU A 103 -9.79 9.37 -2.22
C GLU A 103 -10.01 8.20 -3.18
N SER A 104 -9.34 7.06 -2.93
CA SER A 104 -9.49 5.87 -3.76
C SER A 104 -10.92 5.31 -3.74
N LYS A 105 -11.58 5.31 -2.58
CA LYS A 105 -12.99 4.90 -2.48
C LYS A 105 -13.90 5.83 -3.29
N GLN A 106 -13.71 7.14 -3.17
CA GLN A 106 -14.48 8.13 -3.92
C GLN A 106 -14.31 7.96 -5.44
N MET A 107 -13.07 7.77 -5.91
CA MET A 107 -12.79 7.48 -7.33
C MET A 107 -13.52 6.21 -7.80
N MET A 108 -13.57 5.16 -6.98
CA MET A 108 -14.29 3.92 -7.33
C MET A 108 -15.80 4.14 -7.40
N ILE A 109 -16.38 4.92 -6.50
CA ILE A 109 -17.80 5.28 -6.52
C ILE A 109 -18.13 6.04 -7.82
N GLU A 110 -17.32 7.04 -8.16
CA GLU A 110 -17.49 7.82 -9.41
C GLU A 110 -17.35 6.95 -10.67
N ALA A 111 -16.43 5.99 -10.64
CA ALA A 111 -16.24 4.99 -11.70
C ALA A 111 -17.34 3.89 -11.72
N LYS A 112 -18.30 3.92 -10.79
CA LYS A 112 -19.36 2.91 -10.62
C LYS A 112 -18.82 1.50 -10.34
N VAL A 113 -17.66 1.42 -9.72
CA VAL A 113 -17.10 0.16 -9.22
C VAL A 113 -17.74 -0.11 -7.85
N PRO A 114 -18.26 -1.32 -7.61
CA PRO A 114 -18.85 -1.65 -6.32
C PRO A 114 -17.85 -1.47 -5.18
N THR A 115 -18.26 -0.73 -4.16
CA THR A 115 -17.47 -0.51 -2.95
C THR A 115 -18.20 -1.06 -1.73
N ILE A 116 -17.47 -1.34 -0.65
CA ILE A 116 -18.08 -1.72 0.63
C ILE A 116 -18.87 -0.53 1.17
N PRO A 117 -20.18 -0.68 1.47
CA PRO A 117 -20.97 0.39 2.07
C PRO A 117 -20.33 0.89 3.38
N GLY A 118 -20.28 2.20 3.57
CA GLY A 118 -19.65 2.79 4.74
C GLY A 118 -19.71 4.31 4.72
N SER A 119 -19.09 4.96 5.72
CA SER A 119 -19.00 6.41 5.77
C SER A 119 -18.18 6.97 4.61
N GLU A 120 -18.58 8.15 4.15
CA GLU A 120 -17.84 8.97 3.19
C GLU A 120 -16.89 9.91 3.96
N GLY A 121 -15.77 9.36 4.47
CA GLY A 121 -14.82 10.12 5.29
C GLY A 121 -15.05 9.99 6.79
N GLU A 122 -14.63 11.03 7.54
CA GLU A 122 -14.71 11.08 8.99
C GLU A 122 -16.14 10.94 9.52
N LEU A 123 -16.29 10.21 10.64
CA LEU A 123 -17.57 10.07 11.32
C LEU A 123 -18.04 11.41 11.91
N THR A 124 -19.02 12.02 11.26
CA THR A 124 -19.65 13.26 11.70
C THR A 124 -21.17 13.13 11.68
N GLY A 125 -21.87 13.96 12.46
CA GLY A 125 -23.32 13.99 12.50
C GLY A 125 -23.96 12.82 13.24
N ASN A 126 -25.06 12.29 12.73
CA ASN A 126 -25.83 11.22 13.38
C ASN A 126 -25.27 9.84 12.99
N ILE A 127 -24.32 9.36 13.79
CA ILE A 127 -23.63 8.08 13.57
C ILE A 127 -24.63 6.90 13.66
N ASP A 128 -25.61 6.96 14.54
CA ASP A 128 -26.63 5.92 14.67
C ASP A 128 -27.48 5.76 13.41
N ALA A 129 -27.87 6.87 12.78
CA ALA A 129 -28.62 6.82 11.53
C ALA A 129 -27.78 6.22 10.41
N MET A 130 -26.53 6.63 10.28
CA MET A 130 -25.57 6.09 9.32
C MET A 130 -25.33 4.59 9.56
N ALA A 131 -25.15 4.17 10.79
CA ALA A 131 -24.96 2.77 11.15
C ALA A 131 -26.17 1.90 10.80
N ARG A 132 -27.39 2.43 10.98
CA ARG A 132 -28.63 1.73 10.58
C ARG A 132 -28.77 1.61 9.07
N GLU A 133 -28.37 2.63 8.32
CA GLU A 133 -28.39 2.64 6.86
C GLU A 133 -27.41 1.61 6.28
N ILE A 134 -26.16 1.56 6.78
CA ILE A 134 -25.15 0.57 6.40
C ILE A 134 -25.58 -0.84 6.81
N GLY A 135 -26.23 -0.97 7.96
CA GLY A 135 -26.71 -2.24 8.54
C GLY A 135 -25.62 -3.04 9.24
N TYR A 136 -25.96 -3.64 10.37
CA TYR A 136 -25.05 -4.50 11.16
C TYR A 136 -24.83 -5.86 10.48
N PRO A 137 -23.70 -6.54 10.73
CA PRO A 137 -22.56 -6.07 11.51
C PRO A 137 -21.74 -4.97 10.81
N LEU A 138 -21.09 -4.12 11.61
CA LEU A 138 -20.24 -3.01 11.17
C LEU A 138 -18.79 -3.21 11.61
N MET A 139 -17.88 -2.58 10.89
CA MET A 139 -16.49 -2.41 11.29
C MET A 139 -16.21 -0.93 11.56
N VAL A 140 -15.87 -0.59 12.78
CA VAL A 140 -15.31 0.72 13.15
C VAL A 140 -13.80 0.65 12.90
N LYS A 141 -13.22 1.63 12.21
CA LYS A 141 -11.80 1.68 11.87
C LYS A 141 -11.21 3.05 12.13
N ALA A 142 -9.93 3.09 12.52
CA ALA A 142 -9.15 4.32 12.41
C ALA A 142 -8.97 4.70 10.94
N ALA A 143 -9.19 5.97 10.60
CA ALA A 143 -8.97 6.49 9.24
C ALA A 143 -7.48 6.50 8.90
N ALA A 144 -6.63 6.81 9.89
CA ALA A 144 -5.17 6.75 9.78
C ALA A 144 -4.64 5.41 10.30
N GLY A 145 -3.59 4.87 9.67
CA GLY A 145 -2.87 3.69 10.12
C GLY A 145 -3.29 2.38 9.47
N GLY A 146 -2.65 1.29 9.91
CA GLY A 146 -2.81 -0.06 9.37
C GLY A 146 -2.53 -1.13 10.44
N GLY A 147 -2.39 -2.40 10.00
CA GLY A 147 -2.04 -3.50 10.90
C GLY A 147 -3.16 -3.92 11.87
N GLY A 148 -4.41 -3.54 11.62
CA GLY A 148 -5.57 -3.95 12.42
C GLY A 148 -5.76 -3.19 13.73
N LYS A 149 -4.92 -2.21 14.06
CA LYS A 149 -5.08 -1.36 15.24
C LYS A 149 -6.22 -0.36 15.04
N GLY A 150 -6.98 -0.08 16.11
CA GLY A 150 -8.14 0.81 16.05
C GLY A 150 -9.31 0.23 15.25
N MET A 151 -9.42 -1.10 15.15
CA MET A 151 -10.51 -1.80 14.46
C MET A 151 -11.41 -2.52 15.48
N ARG A 152 -12.74 -2.37 15.33
CA ARG A 152 -13.74 -3.02 16.18
C ARG A 152 -14.92 -3.51 15.34
N VAL A 153 -15.29 -4.76 15.50
CA VAL A 153 -16.53 -5.31 14.92
C VAL A 153 -17.69 -5.02 15.86
N VAL A 154 -18.72 -4.38 15.34
CA VAL A 154 -19.96 -4.06 16.05
C VAL A 154 -21.07 -4.90 15.44
N ARG A 155 -21.64 -5.81 16.23
CA ARG A 155 -22.69 -6.72 15.76
C ARG A 155 -24.10 -6.22 16.09
N HIS A 156 -24.22 -5.43 17.13
CA HIS A 156 -25.50 -4.89 17.61
C HIS A 156 -25.38 -3.38 17.86
N SER A 157 -26.49 -2.66 17.72
CA SER A 157 -26.53 -1.21 17.94
C SER A 157 -26.07 -0.79 19.33
N ASP A 158 -26.37 -1.58 20.34
CA ASP A 158 -26.06 -1.27 21.74
C ASP A 158 -24.55 -1.23 22.03
N ASP A 159 -23.74 -1.85 21.16
CA ASP A 159 -22.28 -1.89 21.29
C ASP A 159 -21.57 -0.74 20.54
N LEU A 160 -22.31 0.06 19.73
CA LEU A 160 -21.72 1.02 18.81
C LEU A 160 -20.90 2.11 19.52
N ASP A 161 -21.50 2.77 20.52
CA ASP A 161 -20.86 3.87 21.24
C ASP A 161 -19.58 3.41 21.94
N SER A 162 -19.66 2.26 22.63
CA SER A 162 -18.52 1.70 23.33
C SER A 162 -17.38 1.32 22.37
N ALA A 163 -17.70 0.80 21.19
CA ALA A 163 -16.75 0.45 20.16
C ALA A 163 -16.09 1.70 19.56
N ILE A 164 -16.84 2.76 19.33
CA ILE A 164 -16.32 4.05 18.83
C ILE A 164 -15.32 4.64 19.83
N GLU A 165 -15.69 4.74 21.11
CA GLU A 165 -14.81 5.29 22.15
C GLU A 165 -13.52 4.47 22.31
N ALA A 166 -13.63 3.15 22.31
CA ALA A 166 -12.47 2.27 22.37
C ALA A 166 -11.56 2.41 21.15
N ALA A 167 -12.14 2.51 19.94
CA ALA A 167 -11.38 2.70 18.70
C ALA A 167 -10.70 4.07 18.65
N LYS A 168 -11.38 5.16 19.09
CA LYS A 168 -10.78 6.50 19.19
C LYS A 168 -9.57 6.52 20.12
N ASN A 169 -9.70 5.94 21.29
CA ASN A 169 -8.61 5.91 22.27
C ASN A 169 -7.40 5.13 21.74
N GLU A 170 -7.62 3.99 21.09
CA GLU A 170 -6.54 3.20 20.49
C GLU A 170 -5.89 3.94 19.31
N ALA A 171 -6.69 4.57 18.45
CA ALA A 171 -6.20 5.32 17.29
C ALA A 171 -5.36 6.54 17.73
N ARG A 172 -5.84 7.29 18.74
CA ARG A 172 -5.10 8.41 19.31
C ARG A 172 -3.76 7.97 19.88
N ASN A 173 -3.73 6.87 20.62
CA ASN A 173 -2.51 6.36 21.25
C ASN A 173 -1.52 5.78 20.24
N SER A 174 -2.01 5.15 19.17
CA SER A 174 -1.16 4.45 18.20
C SER A 174 -0.72 5.33 17.04
N PHE A 175 -1.54 6.31 16.64
CA PHE A 175 -1.34 7.09 15.42
C PHE A 175 -1.36 8.60 15.64
N GLY A 176 -1.68 9.06 16.86
CA GLY A 176 -1.85 10.50 17.15
C GLY A 176 -3.08 11.13 16.49
N ASN A 177 -3.94 10.34 15.88
CA ASN A 177 -5.17 10.77 15.19
C ASN A 177 -6.31 9.83 15.55
N ASP A 178 -7.43 10.39 16.00
CA ASP A 178 -8.61 9.65 16.44
C ASP A 178 -9.78 9.69 15.45
N THR A 179 -9.52 10.15 14.23
CA THR A 179 -10.48 10.10 13.13
C THR A 179 -10.88 8.66 12.84
N LEU A 180 -12.18 8.38 12.84
CA LEU A 180 -12.73 7.06 12.56
C LEU A 180 -13.61 7.07 11.32
N ILE A 181 -13.74 5.90 10.72
CA ILE A 181 -14.70 5.55 9.67
C ILE A 181 -15.48 4.30 10.09
N ILE A 182 -16.68 4.12 9.57
CA ILE A 182 -17.43 2.86 9.68
C ILE A 182 -17.71 2.27 8.31
N GLU A 183 -17.69 0.93 8.25
CA GLU A 183 -17.98 0.17 7.03
C GLU A 183 -18.80 -1.07 7.37
N LYS A 184 -19.51 -1.60 6.37
CA LYS A 184 -20.14 -2.91 6.48
C LYS A 184 -19.07 -3.96 6.79
N TYR A 185 -19.29 -4.76 7.84
CA TYR A 185 -18.46 -5.92 8.11
C TYR A 185 -18.95 -7.12 7.29
N LEU A 186 -18.05 -7.76 6.60
CA LEU A 186 -18.33 -8.96 5.82
C LEU A 186 -17.81 -10.17 6.58
N ASP A 187 -18.72 -11.06 6.98
CA ASP A 187 -18.34 -12.34 7.59
C ASP A 187 -17.76 -13.27 6.51
N ASN A 188 -16.62 -13.88 6.80
CA ASN A 188 -15.93 -14.84 5.92
C ASN A 188 -15.70 -14.34 4.46
N PRO A 189 -15.12 -13.15 4.27
CA PRO A 189 -14.89 -12.62 2.94
C PRO A 189 -13.85 -13.46 2.19
N ARG A 190 -13.93 -13.48 0.86
CA ARG A 190 -12.83 -13.89 0.00
C ARG A 190 -12.07 -12.66 -0.46
N HIS A 191 -10.75 -12.73 -0.36
CA HIS A 191 -9.87 -11.69 -0.90
C HIS A 191 -9.50 -12.06 -2.34
N ILE A 192 -10.13 -11.39 -3.28
CA ILE A 192 -9.85 -11.55 -4.70
C ILE A 192 -9.24 -10.25 -5.22
N GLU A 193 -8.10 -10.36 -5.86
CA GLU A 193 -7.42 -9.23 -6.50
C GLU A 193 -7.34 -9.44 -8.01
N VAL A 194 -7.25 -8.34 -8.77
CA VAL A 194 -7.06 -8.37 -10.22
C VAL A 194 -5.75 -7.70 -10.55
N GLN A 195 -4.86 -8.40 -11.26
CA GLN A 195 -3.62 -7.82 -11.73
C GLN A 195 -3.87 -6.91 -12.93
N ILE A 196 -3.49 -5.65 -12.81
CA ILE A 196 -3.59 -4.65 -13.87
C ILE A 196 -2.20 -4.37 -14.45
N LEU A 197 -2.13 -4.19 -15.74
CA LEU A 197 -0.92 -3.76 -16.46
C LEU A 197 -1.29 -2.66 -17.45
N GLY A 198 -0.57 -1.54 -17.38
CA GLY A 198 -0.71 -0.40 -18.28
C GLY A 198 0.58 -0.08 -19.00
N ASP A 199 0.48 0.45 -20.22
CA ASP A 199 1.61 1.00 -20.97
C ASP A 199 1.57 2.54 -21.03
N LYS A 200 2.67 3.15 -21.51
CA LYS A 200 2.76 4.62 -21.66
C LYS A 200 1.90 5.18 -22.80
N LYS A 201 1.20 4.33 -23.55
CA LYS A 201 0.31 4.74 -24.65
C LYS A 201 -1.16 4.76 -24.24
N GLY A 202 -1.44 4.48 -22.97
CA GLY A 202 -2.80 4.45 -22.41
C GLY A 202 -3.53 3.12 -22.61
N ASN A 203 -2.88 2.07 -23.08
CA ASN A 203 -3.48 0.74 -23.11
C ASN A 203 -3.43 0.14 -21.71
N ILE A 204 -4.56 -0.39 -21.23
CA ILE A 204 -4.69 -1.04 -19.94
C ILE A 204 -5.32 -2.41 -20.16
N ILE A 205 -4.71 -3.42 -19.58
CA ILE A 205 -5.21 -4.80 -19.59
C ILE A 205 -5.28 -5.36 -18.18
N HIS A 206 -6.06 -6.40 -17.99
CA HIS A 206 -6.03 -7.21 -16.78
C HIS A 206 -5.50 -8.62 -17.08
N LEU A 207 -4.80 -9.19 -16.11
CA LEU A 207 -4.24 -10.55 -16.16
C LEU A 207 -5.02 -11.50 -15.26
N TYR A 208 -6.34 -11.35 -15.29
CA TYR A 208 -7.29 -12.12 -14.48
C TYR A 208 -7.15 -11.91 -12.97
N GLU A 209 -7.95 -12.67 -12.23
CA GLU A 209 -8.02 -12.63 -10.77
C GLU A 209 -7.02 -13.56 -10.11
N ARG A 210 -6.66 -13.20 -8.88
CA ARG A 210 -5.91 -14.05 -7.95
C ARG A 210 -6.62 -14.09 -6.61
N GLU A 211 -6.81 -15.29 -6.09
CA GLU A 211 -7.42 -15.53 -4.78
C GLU A 211 -6.34 -15.48 -3.68
N CYS A 212 -6.51 -14.60 -2.70
CA CYS A 212 -5.52 -14.28 -1.66
C CYS A 212 -6.05 -14.48 -0.23
N SER A 213 -7.18 -15.15 -0.03
CA SER A 213 -7.85 -15.25 1.29
C SER A 213 -7.01 -15.96 2.36
N ILE A 214 -6.11 -16.85 1.97
CA ILE A 214 -5.20 -17.55 2.91
C ILE A 214 -4.03 -16.67 3.38
N GLN A 215 -3.78 -15.59 2.73
CA GLN A 215 -2.64 -14.71 3.02
C GLN A 215 -2.66 -14.14 4.45
#